data_42ffffb63f08ee545d7bd770def34790
#
_entry.id   42ffffb63f08ee545d7bd770def34790
#
_cell.length_a   1.000
_cell.length_b   1.000
_cell.length_c   1.000
_cell.angle_alpha   90.00
_cell.angle_beta   90.00
_cell.angle_gamma   90.00
#
_symmetry.space_group_name_H-M   'P 1'
#
loop_
_entity.id
_entity.type
_entity.pdbx_description
1 polymer ?
#
loop_
_entity_poly.entity_id
_entity_poly.type
_entity_poly.pdbx_seq_one_letter_code
_entity_poly.pdbx_strand_id
1 'polypeptide(L)'
;QQQVLGRWESLEQSLGSIEAIFNEPAGAGSSEAGTIFNEPSGLGLSGSMSRFWNAWQDLANVPESGAARAAVRQEADFLVTTLHNYNSKLSQTREELDERVMQEVADINEILDQLRDINAAVPEAGFNGGDSNDLQDRRDVLLDRLSNKIDISIVERENGQMSVLLSGHMLVEGDTISHLRIRQVPRDGQAVSEVVFADDGSVASIRGGQLRGLIDVRDGVVPDVLNRLDVMAEGLVARVNELHRGGYGLDGSRGTNFFDPENVSASNLSIDSAIIENLDNIAASSDGNSGDNGLALAISAVRNEGILDEGTQTMDGFYNEMLGDIGSRSREAQTMADNNRLFAQQIENRRQSVQGVS
;
A
#
# COMPACT_ATOMS: atom_id res chain seq x y z
N GLN A 1 9.54 19.09 -15.51
CA GLN A 1 8.81 19.53 -14.31
C GLN A 1 7.49 18.75 -14.15
N GLN A 2 6.70 18.59 -15.22
CA GLN A 2 5.42 17.83 -15.20
C GLN A 2 5.59 16.38 -14.74
N GLN A 3 6.67 15.71 -15.15
CA GLN A 3 6.99 14.33 -14.72
C GLN A 3 7.15 14.20 -13.20
N VAL A 4 7.79 15.18 -12.57
CA VAL A 4 8.01 15.21 -11.13
C VAL A 4 6.69 15.47 -10.40
N LEU A 5 5.91 16.43 -10.89
CA LEU A 5 4.58 16.75 -10.35
C LEU A 5 3.66 15.53 -10.43
N GLY A 6 3.50 14.92 -11.61
CA GLY A 6 2.63 13.77 -11.79
C GLY A 6 2.96 12.60 -10.87
N ARG A 7 4.25 12.32 -10.67
CA ARG A 7 4.68 11.28 -9.72
C ARG A 7 4.23 11.57 -8.29
N TRP A 8 4.49 12.79 -7.80
CA TRP A 8 4.16 13.14 -6.42
C TRP A 8 2.65 13.22 -6.16
N GLU A 9 1.88 13.72 -7.13
CA GLU A 9 0.41 13.72 -7.05
C GLU A 9 -0.17 12.30 -7.00
N SER A 10 0.38 11.39 -7.80
CA SER A 10 -0.03 9.99 -7.79
C SER A 10 0.36 9.29 -6.48
N LEU A 11 1.55 9.58 -5.94
CA LEU A 11 1.98 9.10 -4.62
C LEU A 11 1.07 9.63 -3.51
N GLU A 12 0.81 10.95 -3.46
CA GLU A 12 -0.09 11.60 -2.49
C GLU A 12 -1.46 10.92 -2.46
N GLN A 13 -2.08 10.75 -3.64
CA GLN A 13 -3.39 10.13 -3.75
C GLN A 13 -3.39 8.66 -3.31
N SER A 14 -2.39 7.89 -3.74
CA SER A 14 -2.34 6.45 -3.46
C SER A 14 -2.00 6.16 -1.99
N LEU A 15 -1.10 6.96 -1.39
CA LEU A 15 -0.79 6.88 0.04
C LEU A 15 -1.98 7.30 0.91
N GLY A 16 -2.74 8.31 0.50
CA GLY A 16 -3.99 8.69 1.18
C GLY A 16 -5.01 7.56 1.23
N SER A 17 -5.08 6.71 0.20
CA SER A 17 -5.93 5.50 0.23
C SER A 17 -5.46 4.48 1.25
N ILE A 18 -4.13 4.29 1.40
CA ILE A 18 -3.57 3.41 2.43
C ILE A 18 -3.82 3.97 3.84
N GLU A 19 -3.60 5.28 4.06
CA GLU A 19 -3.91 5.93 5.34
C GLU A 19 -5.37 5.75 5.74
N ALA A 20 -6.30 5.85 4.78
CA ALA A 20 -7.73 5.67 5.02
C ALA A 20 -8.05 4.27 5.57
N ILE A 21 -7.33 3.22 5.18
CA ILE A 21 -7.52 1.86 5.69
C ILE A 21 -7.30 1.81 7.21
N PHE A 22 -6.28 2.51 7.70
CA PHE A 22 -5.94 2.53 9.13
C PHE A 22 -6.69 3.60 9.94
N ASN A 23 -7.25 4.62 9.25
CA ASN A 23 -8.01 5.70 9.87
C ASN A 23 -9.53 5.49 9.84
N GLU A 24 -10.03 4.40 9.25
CA GLU A 24 -11.49 4.18 9.17
C GLU A 24 -12.12 4.16 10.57
N PRO A 25 -12.91 5.21 10.93
CA PRO A 25 -13.84 5.12 12.04
C PRO A 25 -15.02 4.26 11.58
N ALA A 26 -15.44 3.35 12.40
CA ALA A 26 -16.79 2.85 12.28
C ALA A 26 -17.76 4.02 12.53
N GLY A 27 -18.13 4.76 11.48
CA GLY A 27 -19.18 5.80 11.53
C GLY A 27 -18.67 7.25 11.47
N ALA A 28 -18.93 7.86 10.34
CA ALA A 28 -19.15 9.28 10.02
C ALA A 28 -18.56 10.40 10.92
N GLY A 29 -17.69 11.19 10.28
CA GLY A 29 -17.68 12.64 10.48
C GLY A 29 -16.66 13.20 11.45
N SER A 30 -15.50 13.54 10.90
CA SER A 30 -14.87 14.86 11.13
C SER A 30 -13.58 14.96 10.33
N SER A 31 -13.64 15.74 9.26
CA SER A 31 -12.47 16.26 8.57
C SER A 31 -11.90 17.40 9.40
N GLU A 32 -10.92 17.13 10.25
CA GLU A 32 -9.96 18.16 10.68
C GLU A 32 -8.58 17.74 10.20
N ALA A 33 -8.10 18.50 9.21
CA ALA A 33 -6.74 18.42 8.71
C ALA A 33 -5.77 18.63 9.88
N GLY A 34 -5.03 17.58 10.25
CA GLY A 34 -3.95 17.70 11.22
C GLY A 34 -3.81 16.61 12.27
N THR A 35 -4.66 15.59 12.33
CA THR A 35 -4.50 14.48 13.28
C THR A 35 -3.91 13.25 12.58
N ILE A 36 -2.65 13.02 12.84
CA ILE A 36 -1.92 11.81 12.51
C ILE A 36 -2.64 10.63 13.17
N PHE A 37 -3.14 9.69 12.35
CA PHE A 37 -3.68 8.39 12.76
C PHE A 37 -4.48 8.42 14.08
N ASN A 38 -5.73 8.83 13.99
CA ASN A 38 -6.68 8.71 15.09
C ASN A 38 -7.45 7.39 14.89
N GLU A 39 -6.85 6.25 15.27
CA GLU A 39 -7.64 5.02 15.41
C GLU A 39 -8.84 5.35 16.33
N PRO A 40 -10.09 5.09 15.90
CA PRO A 40 -11.22 5.25 16.77
C PRO A 40 -10.98 4.41 18.01
N SER A 41 -11.08 5.00 19.17
CA SER A 41 -10.75 4.38 20.46
C SER A 41 -11.36 2.98 20.56
N GLY A 42 -10.54 1.95 20.40
CA GLY A 42 -10.88 0.56 20.65
C GLY A 42 -11.34 -0.31 19.47
N LEU A 43 -11.42 0.17 18.23
CA LEU A 43 -11.89 -0.64 17.09
C LEU A 43 -10.78 -1.06 16.10
N GLY A 44 -9.65 -0.37 16.05
CA GLY A 44 -8.50 -0.70 15.21
C GLY A 44 -7.65 -1.85 15.77
N LEU A 45 -6.52 -2.11 15.12
CA LEU A 45 -5.62 -3.21 15.48
C LEU A 45 -5.01 -3.04 16.88
N SER A 46 -4.57 -1.84 17.25
CA SER A 46 -4.06 -1.55 18.60
C SER A 46 -5.13 -1.79 19.68
N GLY A 47 -6.37 -1.36 19.40
CA GLY A 47 -7.51 -1.63 20.29
C GLY A 47 -7.83 -3.13 20.43
N SER A 48 -7.78 -3.90 19.34
CA SER A 48 -8.03 -5.33 19.35
C SER A 48 -6.93 -6.10 20.09
N MET A 49 -5.66 -5.74 19.89
CA MET A 49 -4.54 -6.27 20.67
C MET A 49 -4.70 -5.98 22.16
N SER A 50 -5.05 -4.74 22.50
CA SER A 50 -5.27 -4.35 23.91
C SER A 50 -6.38 -5.16 24.57
N ARG A 51 -7.52 -5.39 23.90
CA ARG A 51 -8.60 -6.22 24.42
C ARG A 51 -8.18 -7.69 24.57
N PHE A 52 -7.44 -8.23 23.61
CA PHE A 52 -6.90 -9.59 23.71
C PHE A 52 -6.02 -9.78 24.95
N TRP A 53 -5.08 -8.89 25.19
CA TRP A 53 -4.21 -8.96 26.39
C TRP A 53 -4.99 -8.75 27.69
N ASN A 54 -5.98 -7.85 27.69
CA ASN A 54 -6.84 -7.63 28.87
C ASN A 54 -7.71 -8.86 29.15
N ALA A 55 -8.22 -9.58 28.15
CA ALA A 55 -8.98 -10.80 28.36
C ALA A 55 -8.14 -11.90 29.03
N TRP A 56 -6.85 -12.01 28.70
CA TRP A 56 -5.92 -12.90 29.39
C TRP A 56 -5.68 -12.46 30.85
N GLN A 57 -5.59 -11.15 31.08
CA GLN A 57 -5.48 -10.60 32.45
C GLN A 57 -6.76 -10.87 33.27
N ASP A 58 -7.92 -10.77 32.67
CA ASP A 58 -9.20 -11.08 33.32
C ASP A 58 -9.32 -12.57 33.60
N LEU A 59 -8.87 -13.43 32.70
CA LEU A 59 -8.78 -14.88 32.94
C LEU A 59 -7.85 -15.19 34.12
N ALA A 60 -6.73 -14.48 34.24
CA ALA A 60 -5.82 -14.65 35.38
C ALA A 60 -6.45 -14.31 36.73
N ASN A 61 -7.42 -13.39 36.77
CA ASN A 61 -8.16 -13.05 38.00
C ASN A 61 -9.15 -14.16 38.41
N VAL A 62 -9.68 -14.94 37.45
CA VAL A 62 -10.67 -16.00 37.70
C VAL A 62 -10.39 -17.23 36.81
N PRO A 63 -9.28 -17.96 37.03
CA PRO A 63 -8.77 -18.98 36.11
C PRO A 63 -9.68 -20.19 35.92
N GLU A 64 -10.64 -20.41 36.83
CA GLU A 64 -11.64 -21.49 36.73
C GLU A 64 -12.89 -21.06 35.93
N SER A 65 -13.00 -19.76 35.53
CA SER A 65 -14.19 -19.24 34.88
C SER A 65 -14.28 -19.62 33.40
N GLY A 66 -15.27 -20.42 33.04
CA GLY A 66 -15.59 -20.69 31.63
C GLY A 66 -16.04 -19.43 30.86
N ALA A 67 -16.63 -18.43 31.55
CA ALA A 67 -16.98 -17.16 30.94
C ALA A 67 -15.74 -16.34 30.58
N ALA A 68 -14.70 -16.30 31.44
CA ALA A 68 -13.45 -15.63 31.14
C ALA A 68 -12.70 -16.31 29.96
N ARG A 69 -12.70 -17.65 29.89
CA ARG A 69 -12.17 -18.40 28.75
C ARG A 69 -12.89 -18.08 27.45
N ALA A 70 -14.24 -18.00 27.49
CA ALA A 70 -15.04 -17.59 26.34
C ALA A 70 -14.69 -16.16 25.90
N ALA A 71 -14.43 -15.24 26.82
CA ALA A 71 -13.99 -13.87 26.51
C ALA A 71 -12.60 -13.87 25.83
N VAL A 72 -11.62 -14.64 26.33
CA VAL A 72 -10.31 -14.78 25.68
C VAL A 72 -10.44 -15.24 24.24
N ARG A 73 -11.24 -16.28 23.99
CA ARG A 73 -11.50 -16.77 22.62
C ARG A 73 -12.16 -15.69 21.75
N GLN A 74 -13.16 -14.99 22.30
CA GLN A 74 -13.88 -13.96 21.55
C GLN A 74 -12.97 -12.79 21.16
N GLU A 75 -12.13 -12.30 22.07
CA GLU A 75 -11.19 -11.22 21.75
C GLU A 75 -10.07 -11.67 20.82
N ALA A 76 -9.66 -12.94 20.90
CA ALA A 76 -8.75 -13.53 19.92
C ALA A 76 -9.37 -13.59 18.52
N ASP A 77 -10.64 -14.03 18.41
CA ASP A 77 -11.38 -14.09 17.14
C ASP A 77 -11.55 -12.69 16.54
N PHE A 78 -11.82 -11.69 17.40
CA PHE A 78 -11.88 -10.28 16.95
C PHE A 78 -10.53 -9.77 16.44
N LEU A 79 -9.42 -10.09 17.10
CA LEU A 79 -8.06 -9.73 16.67
C LEU A 79 -7.72 -10.38 15.31
N VAL A 80 -8.01 -11.68 15.17
CA VAL A 80 -7.85 -12.43 13.91
C VAL A 80 -8.65 -11.78 12.78
N THR A 81 -9.93 -11.50 13.03
CA THR A 81 -10.80 -10.84 12.04
C THR A 81 -10.28 -9.45 11.65
N THR A 82 -9.73 -8.71 12.60
CA THR A 82 -9.15 -7.39 12.35
C THR A 82 -7.91 -7.48 11.43
N LEU A 83 -7.01 -8.43 11.68
CA LEU A 83 -5.84 -8.67 10.82
C LEU A 83 -6.26 -9.09 9.40
N HIS A 84 -7.22 -10.01 9.27
CA HIS A 84 -7.79 -10.42 7.99
C HIS A 84 -8.35 -9.22 7.20
N ASN A 85 -9.10 -8.34 7.88
CA ASN A 85 -9.70 -7.16 7.26
C ASN A 85 -8.64 -6.19 6.72
N TYR A 86 -7.58 -5.91 7.49
CA TYR A 86 -6.49 -5.05 7.03
C TYR A 86 -5.75 -5.67 5.84
N ASN A 87 -5.41 -6.97 5.92
CA ASN A 87 -4.78 -7.68 4.82
C ASN A 87 -5.64 -7.64 3.55
N SER A 88 -6.94 -7.94 3.67
CA SER A 88 -7.87 -7.93 2.54
C SER A 88 -8.00 -6.56 1.88
N LYS A 89 -8.15 -5.47 2.68
CA LYS A 89 -8.25 -4.11 2.17
C LYS A 89 -6.96 -3.66 1.47
N LEU A 90 -5.79 -3.99 2.02
CA LEU A 90 -4.50 -3.68 1.40
C LEU A 90 -4.32 -4.45 0.09
N SER A 91 -4.68 -5.72 0.05
CA SER A 91 -4.64 -6.54 -1.16
C SER A 91 -5.57 -5.98 -2.24
N GLN A 92 -6.80 -5.58 -1.87
CA GLN A 92 -7.73 -4.92 -2.78
C GLN A 92 -7.16 -3.58 -3.30
N THR A 93 -6.55 -2.76 -2.44
CA THR A 93 -5.89 -1.51 -2.86
C THR A 93 -4.77 -1.79 -3.86
N ARG A 94 -4.00 -2.87 -3.68
CA ARG A 94 -2.97 -3.29 -4.63
C ARG A 94 -3.55 -3.64 -6.01
N GLU A 95 -4.68 -4.35 -6.04
CA GLU A 95 -5.41 -4.68 -7.27
C GLU A 95 -5.95 -3.42 -7.96
N GLU A 96 -6.55 -2.49 -7.23
CA GLU A 96 -7.03 -1.21 -7.76
C GLU A 96 -5.89 -0.36 -8.34
N LEU A 97 -4.71 -0.36 -7.70
CA LEU A 97 -3.52 0.31 -8.24
C LEU A 97 -3.02 -0.36 -9.53
N ASP A 98 -3.11 -1.69 -9.63
CA ASP A 98 -2.76 -2.43 -10.85
C ASP A 98 -3.71 -2.10 -12.01
N GLU A 99 -5.01 -2.02 -11.76
CA GLU A 99 -5.99 -1.57 -12.75
C GLU A 99 -5.72 -0.13 -13.23
N ARG A 100 -5.34 0.76 -12.30
CA ARG A 100 -4.95 2.13 -12.67
C ARG A 100 -3.68 2.17 -13.52
N VAL A 101 -2.70 1.30 -13.27
CA VAL A 101 -1.52 1.15 -14.13
C VAL A 101 -1.92 0.76 -15.56
N MET A 102 -2.87 -0.18 -15.70
CA MET A 102 -3.37 -0.58 -17.02
C MET A 102 -4.09 0.58 -17.74
N GLN A 103 -4.91 1.34 -17.03
CA GLN A 103 -5.60 2.52 -17.57
C GLN A 103 -4.61 3.61 -18.00
N GLU A 104 -3.60 3.91 -17.17
CA GLU A 104 -2.55 4.87 -17.51
C GLU A 104 -1.79 4.49 -18.78
N VAL A 105 -1.48 3.21 -18.96
CA VAL A 105 -0.83 2.72 -20.19
C VAL A 105 -1.72 2.89 -21.42
N ALA A 106 -3.02 2.64 -21.28
CA ALA A 106 -3.98 2.88 -22.38
C ALA A 106 -4.06 4.37 -22.77
N ASP A 107 -4.17 5.25 -21.78
CA ASP A 107 -4.19 6.70 -21.99
C ASP A 107 -2.90 7.23 -22.63
N ILE A 108 -1.73 6.68 -22.18
CA ILE A 108 -0.43 7.02 -22.77
C ILE A 108 -0.43 6.65 -24.24
N ASN A 109 -0.87 5.45 -24.60
CA ASN A 109 -0.92 5.00 -25.99
C ASN A 109 -1.84 5.88 -26.85
N GLU A 110 -2.99 6.32 -26.33
CA GLU A 110 -3.86 7.25 -27.03
C GLU A 110 -3.16 8.59 -27.31
N ILE A 111 -2.44 9.13 -26.32
CA ILE A 111 -1.65 10.36 -26.50
C ILE A 111 -0.54 10.16 -27.55
N LEU A 112 0.12 9.00 -27.56
CA LEU A 112 1.16 8.67 -28.53
C LEU A 112 0.59 8.61 -29.96
N ASP A 113 -0.61 8.02 -30.16
CA ASP A 113 -1.31 8.02 -31.45
C ASP A 113 -1.59 9.43 -31.95
N GLN A 114 -2.15 10.29 -31.08
CA GLN A 114 -2.42 11.70 -31.40
C GLN A 114 -1.13 12.47 -31.73
N LEU A 115 -0.03 12.23 -31.00
CA LEU A 115 1.27 12.85 -31.26
C LEU A 115 1.84 12.42 -32.63
N ARG A 116 1.73 11.15 -32.99
CA ARG A 116 2.13 10.64 -34.31
C ARG A 116 1.39 11.37 -35.43
N ASP A 117 0.07 11.49 -35.31
CA ASP A 117 -0.77 12.10 -36.34
C ASP A 117 -0.41 13.59 -36.54
N ILE A 118 -0.22 14.34 -35.46
CA ILE A 118 0.23 15.73 -35.52
C ILE A 118 1.66 15.80 -36.07
N ASN A 119 2.56 14.95 -35.62
CA ASN A 119 3.95 14.95 -36.04
C ASN A 119 4.11 14.65 -37.54
N ALA A 120 3.22 13.84 -38.12
CA ALA A 120 3.16 13.60 -39.56
C ALA A 120 2.61 14.81 -40.35
N ALA A 121 1.66 15.57 -39.77
CA ALA A 121 1.02 16.71 -40.42
C ALA A 121 1.85 18.01 -40.43
N VAL A 122 2.74 18.20 -39.42
CA VAL A 122 3.54 19.45 -39.27
C VAL A 122 4.38 19.81 -40.50
N PRO A 123 5.14 18.89 -41.16
CA PRO A 123 5.94 19.21 -42.34
C PRO A 123 5.06 19.64 -43.54
N GLU A 124 3.90 18.98 -43.73
CA GLU A 124 3.00 19.28 -44.84
C GLU A 124 2.36 20.65 -44.69
N ALA A 125 1.97 21.05 -43.48
CA ALA A 125 1.42 22.38 -43.20
C ALA A 125 2.46 23.49 -43.45
N GLY A 126 3.73 23.24 -43.09
CA GLY A 126 4.82 24.20 -43.34
C GLY A 126 5.08 24.44 -44.81
N PHE A 127 4.91 23.43 -45.70
CA PHE A 127 5.06 23.58 -47.15
C PHE A 127 3.90 24.34 -47.83
N ASN A 128 2.70 24.20 -47.29
CA ASN A 128 1.47 24.74 -47.88
C ASN A 128 1.08 26.14 -47.35
N GLY A 129 1.88 26.77 -46.45
CA GLY A 129 1.58 28.06 -45.85
C GLY A 129 0.36 28.07 -44.93
N GLY A 130 -0.04 26.88 -44.44
CA GLY A 130 -1.14 26.70 -43.50
C GLY A 130 -0.75 26.94 -42.04
N ASP A 131 -1.71 26.78 -41.12
CA ASP A 131 -1.54 27.02 -39.66
C ASP A 131 -0.67 25.97 -38.99
N SER A 132 0.65 25.97 -39.30
CA SER A 132 1.65 25.16 -38.63
C SER A 132 1.69 25.45 -37.13
N ASN A 133 1.38 26.68 -36.72
CA ASN A 133 1.38 27.08 -35.30
C ASN A 133 0.28 26.38 -34.48
N ASP A 134 -0.94 26.23 -35.01
CA ASP A 134 -2.05 25.53 -34.33
C ASP A 134 -1.70 24.04 -34.08
N LEU A 135 -1.04 23.39 -35.03
CA LEU A 135 -0.58 22.03 -34.88
C LEU A 135 0.54 21.91 -33.84
N GLN A 136 1.45 22.87 -33.78
CA GLN A 136 2.52 22.91 -32.79
C GLN A 136 1.95 23.14 -31.39
N ASP A 137 1.00 24.05 -31.23
CA ASP A 137 0.34 24.30 -29.94
C ASP A 137 -0.40 23.05 -29.43
N ARG A 138 -1.13 22.35 -30.30
CA ARG A 138 -1.79 21.09 -29.95
C ARG A 138 -0.78 20.01 -29.57
N ARG A 139 0.33 19.91 -30.26
CA ARG A 139 1.42 18.99 -29.96
C ARG A 139 2.01 19.29 -28.58
N ASP A 140 2.28 20.53 -28.26
CA ASP A 140 2.84 20.95 -26.99
C ASP A 140 1.91 20.57 -25.81
N VAL A 141 0.60 20.76 -25.97
CA VAL A 141 -0.39 20.31 -24.97
C VAL A 141 -0.34 18.79 -24.76
N LEU A 142 -0.21 18.00 -25.83
CA LEU A 142 -0.11 16.55 -25.74
C LEU A 142 1.21 16.11 -25.08
N LEU A 143 2.32 16.78 -25.38
CA LEU A 143 3.61 16.53 -24.77
C LEU A 143 3.61 16.88 -23.27
N ASP A 144 2.97 17.96 -22.87
CA ASP A 144 2.79 18.32 -21.46
C ASP A 144 1.95 17.25 -20.73
N ARG A 145 0.85 16.76 -21.35
CA ARG A 145 0.03 15.66 -20.81
C ARG A 145 0.82 14.36 -20.71
N LEU A 146 1.58 13.98 -21.73
CA LEU A 146 2.40 12.80 -21.74
C LEU A 146 3.52 12.88 -20.67
N SER A 147 4.16 14.06 -20.55
CA SER A 147 5.17 14.33 -19.53
C SER A 147 4.64 14.21 -18.10
N ASN A 148 3.36 14.51 -17.87
CA ASN A 148 2.74 14.29 -16.56
C ASN A 148 2.56 12.79 -16.25
N LYS A 149 2.27 11.99 -17.29
CA LYS A 149 2.03 10.55 -17.15
C LYS A 149 3.29 9.69 -17.04
N ILE A 150 4.35 10.01 -17.83
CA ILE A 150 5.64 9.30 -17.86
C ILE A 150 6.83 10.24 -18.09
N ASP A 151 8.04 9.74 -17.81
CA ASP A 151 9.30 10.47 -17.99
C ASP A 151 9.81 10.38 -19.43
N ILE A 152 9.36 11.30 -20.27
CA ILE A 152 9.81 11.38 -21.67
C ILE A 152 10.99 12.32 -21.85
N SER A 153 11.75 12.06 -22.91
CA SER A 153 12.73 12.98 -23.49
C SER A 153 12.29 13.33 -24.91
N ILE A 154 12.40 14.61 -25.28
CA ILE A 154 11.96 15.13 -26.58
C ILE A 154 13.19 15.60 -27.35
N VAL A 155 13.29 15.23 -28.62
CA VAL A 155 14.32 15.69 -29.55
C VAL A 155 13.62 16.31 -30.78
N GLU A 156 13.81 17.60 -30.97
CA GLU A 156 13.30 18.32 -32.13
C GLU A 156 14.26 18.15 -33.33
N ARG A 157 13.67 17.96 -34.54
CA ARG A 157 14.39 17.82 -35.80
C ARG A 157 14.30 19.08 -36.64
N GLU A 158 15.24 19.27 -37.56
CA GLU A 158 15.31 20.45 -38.47
C GLU A 158 14.04 20.65 -39.35
N ASN A 159 13.32 19.56 -39.63
CA ASN A 159 12.06 19.60 -40.37
C ASN A 159 10.80 19.94 -39.52
N GLY A 160 10.99 20.32 -38.27
CA GLY A 160 9.91 20.62 -37.32
C GLY A 160 9.22 19.40 -36.69
N GLN A 161 9.62 18.18 -37.05
CA GLN A 161 9.16 16.95 -36.41
C GLN A 161 9.84 16.77 -35.03
N MET A 162 9.18 16.08 -34.13
CA MET A 162 9.73 15.70 -32.83
C MET A 162 9.87 14.19 -32.71
N SER A 163 10.93 13.74 -32.04
CA SER A 163 11.09 12.37 -31.58
C SER A 163 10.85 12.34 -30.07
N VAL A 164 10.02 11.38 -29.61
CA VAL A 164 9.71 11.18 -28.19
C VAL A 164 10.31 9.86 -27.73
N LEU A 165 11.06 9.92 -26.65
CA LEU A 165 11.76 8.74 -26.10
C LEU A 165 11.37 8.52 -24.64
N LEU A 166 11.29 7.25 -24.24
CA LEU A 166 11.19 6.80 -22.85
C LEU A 166 12.44 5.99 -22.51
N SER A 167 13.25 6.49 -21.57
CA SER A 167 14.50 5.82 -21.16
C SER A 167 15.43 5.39 -22.31
N GLY A 168 15.43 6.17 -23.40
CA GLY A 168 16.25 5.92 -24.60
C GLY A 168 15.58 5.06 -25.66
N HIS A 169 14.44 4.45 -25.39
CA HIS A 169 13.62 3.75 -26.38
C HIS A 169 12.68 4.74 -27.10
N MET A 170 12.59 4.61 -28.42
CA MET A 170 11.79 5.53 -29.25
C MET A 170 10.31 5.18 -29.15
N LEU A 171 9.49 6.14 -28.68
CA LEU A 171 8.05 6.01 -28.64
C LEU A 171 7.40 6.60 -29.89
N VAL A 172 7.84 7.78 -30.34
CA VAL A 172 7.36 8.41 -31.58
C VAL A 172 8.56 8.90 -32.38
N GLU A 173 8.61 8.55 -33.67
CA GLU A 173 9.61 9.03 -34.63
C GLU A 173 8.98 9.21 -36.00
N GLY A 174 8.82 10.47 -36.47
CA GLY A 174 8.11 10.75 -37.73
C GLY A 174 6.67 10.27 -37.66
N ASP A 175 6.33 9.30 -38.52
CA ASP A 175 5.03 8.61 -38.58
C ASP A 175 5.03 7.24 -37.88
N THR A 176 6.16 6.86 -37.29
CA THR A 176 6.33 5.58 -36.60
C THR A 176 6.09 5.75 -35.10
N ILE A 177 5.46 4.73 -34.50
CA ILE A 177 5.12 4.69 -33.09
C ILE A 177 5.46 3.32 -32.48
N SER A 178 5.96 3.32 -31.26
CA SER A 178 6.06 2.15 -30.40
C SER A 178 5.15 2.34 -29.19
N HIS A 179 4.13 1.51 -29.08
CA HIS A 179 3.20 1.50 -27.94
C HIS A 179 3.82 0.83 -26.71
N LEU A 180 3.26 1.17 -25.55
CA LEU A 180 3.45 0.40 -24.32
C LEU A 180 2.39 -0.70 -24.22
N ARG A 181 2.76 -1.83 -23.64
CA ARG A 181 1.88 -2.98 -23.43
C ARG A 181 2.01 -3.50 -22.02
N ILE A 182 0.95 -4.08 -21.50
CA ILE A 182 0.94 -4.79 -20.22
C ILE A 182 1.32 -6.25 -20.44
N ARG A 183 2.24 -6.75 -19.62
CA ARG A 183 2.58 -8.15 -19.44
C ARG A 183 2.28 -8.56 -18.00
N GLN A 184 1.48 -9.61 -17.81
CA GLN A 184 1.22 -10.12 -16.47
C GLN A 184 2.40 -10.96 -15.99
N VAL A 185 2.93 -10.63 -14.81
CA VAL A 185 4.03 -11.37 -14.18
C VAL A 185 3.64 -11.76 -12.75
N PRO A 186 3.96 -12.96 -12.29
CA PRO A 186 3.72 -13.33 -10.89
C PRO A 186 4.68 -12.56 -9.96
N ARG A 187 4.14 -11.93 -8.92
CA ARG A 187 4.91 -11.24 -7.88
C ARG A 187 4.17 -11.36 -6.55
N ASP A 188 4.83 -11.92 -5.54
CA ASP A 188 4.28 -12.13 -4.19
C ASP A 188 2.93 -12.88 -4.21
N GLY A 189 2.83 -13.92 -5.05
CA GLY A 189 1.61 -14.74 -5.18
C GLY A 189 0.47 -14.13 -5.98
N GLN A 190 0.62 -12.89 -6.48
CA GLN A 190 -0.37 -12.19 -7.33
C GLN A 190 0.16 -11.98 -8.74
N ALA A 191 -0.74 -11.90 -9.72
CA ALA A 191 -0.41 -11.46 -11.07
C ALA A 191 -0.38 -9.92 -11.08
N VAL A 192 0.76 -9.34 -11.49
CA VAL A 192 0.99 -7.90 -11.48
C VAL A 192 1.29 -7.42 -12.89
N SER A 193 0.76 -6.28 -13.26
CA SER A 193 0.98 -5.63 -14.56
C SER A 193 2.39 -5.03 -14.66
N GLU A 194 3.22 -5.60 -15.51
CA GLU A 194 4.52 -5.05 -15.90
C GLU A 194 4.39 -4.31 -17.23
N VAL A 195 4.91 -3.09 -17.29
CA VAL A 195 4.87 -2.28 -18.51
C VAL A 195 6.06 -2.64 -19.39
N VAL A 196 5.78 -2.98 -20.64
CA VAL A 196 6.79 -3.38 -21.64
C VAL A 196 6.59 -2.62 -22.95
N PHE A 197 7.65 -2.46 -23.73
CA PHE A 197 7.53 -1.98 -25.11
C PHE A 197 6.87 -3.04 -25.99
N ALA A 198 5.95 -2.61 -26.86
CA ALA A 198 5.15 -3.54 -27.67
C ALA A 198 5.96 -4.16 -28.82
N ASP A 199 6.99 -3.48 -29.30
CA ASP A 199 7.82 -3.86 -30.44
C ASP A 199 8.81 -5.00 -30.11
N ASP A 200 9.50 -4.94 -28.98
CA ASP A 200 10.52 -5.92 -28.58
C ASP A 200 10.21 -6.68 -27.28
N GLY A 201 9.18 -6.27 -26.55
CA GLY A 201 8.78 -6.88 -25.29
C GLY A 201 9.73 -6.61 -24.12
N SER A 202 10.69 -5.70 -24.27
CA SER A 202 11.58 -5.31 -23.19
C SER A 202 10.84 -4.48 -22.13
N VAL A 203 11.31 -4.54 -20.88
CA VAL A 203 10.68 -3.81 -19.78
C VAL A 203 10.86 -2.30 -19.94
N ALA A 204 9.77 -1.54 -19.90
CA ALA A 204 9.81 -0.10 -19.94
C ALA A 204 10.27 0.45 -18.57
N SER A 205 11.47 1.00 -18.53
CA SER A 205 12.03 1.62 -17.31
C SER A 205 11.40 3.00 -17.06
N ILE A 206 10.33 3.04 -16.25
CA ILE A 206 9.59 4.26 -15.91
C ILE A 206 10.16 4.84 -14.63
N ARG A 207 10.66 6.10 -14.68
CA ARG A 207 11.35 6.76 -13.58
C ARG A 207 10.60 7.99 -13.05
N GLY A 208 9.57 8.46 -13.75
CA GLY A 208 8.80 9.64 -13.41
C GLY A 208 7.37 9.58 -13.96
N GLY A 209 6.58 10.60 -13.66
CA GLY A 209 5.18 10.69 -14.05
C GLY A 209 4.24 9.90 -13.14
N GLN A 210 2.94 10.06 -13.38
CA GLN A 210 1.87 9.41 -12.59
C GLN A 210 2.04 7.89 -12.55
N LEU A 211 2.39 7.28 -13.68
CA LEU A 211 2.59 5.84 -13.78
C LEU A 211 3.68 5.33 -12.83
N ARG A 212 4.76 6.11 -12.64
CA ARG A 212 5.80 5.75 -11.65
C ARG A 212 5.26 5.82 -10.23
N GLY A 213 4.48 6.84 -9.90
CA GLY A 213 3.87 6.96 -8.56
C GLY A 213 2.97 5.77 -8.22
N LEU A 214 2.14 5.33 -9.17
CA LEU A 214 1.30 4.13 -9.00
C LEU A 214 2.13 2.87 -8.76
N ILE A 215 3.18 2.66 -9.57
CA ILE A 215 4.08 1.50 -9.45
C ILE A 215 4.83 1.53 -8.10
N ASP A 216 5.30 2.70 -7.65
CA ASP A 216 6.01 2.84 -6.37
C ASP A 216 5.15 2.38 -5.18
N VAL A 217 3.87 2.73 -5.18
CA VAL A 217 2.94 2.33 -4.09
C VAL A 217 2.53 0.86 -4.23
N ARG A 218 2.15 0.42 -5.42
CA ARG A 218 1.70 -0.96 -5.70
C ARG A 218 2.78 -2.01 -5.40
N ASP A 219 4.03 -1.74 -5.81
CA ASP A 219 5.14 -2.71 -5.75
C ASP A 219 6.07 -2.50 -4.55
N GLY A 220 5.99 -1.36 -3.89
CA GLY A 220 6.83 -1.02 -2.75
C GLY A 220 6.06 -0.88 -1.45
N VAL A 221 5.16 0.11 -1.36
CA VAL A 221 4.53 0.45 -0.08
C VAL A 221 3.52 -0.61 0.37
N VAL A 222 2.60 -1.04 -0.50
CA VAL A 222 1.58 -2.02 -0.12
C VAL A 222 2.18 -3.36 0.28
N PRO A 223 3.14 -3.96 -0.47
CA PRO A 223 3.81 -5.18 -0.05
C PRO A 223 4.59 -5.05 1.27
N ASP A 224 5.23 -3.91 1.52
CA ASP A 224 5.93 -3.64 2.79
C ASP A 224 4.96 -3.69 3.98
N VAL A 225 3.81 -3.02 3.86
CA VAL A 225 2.77 -3.01 4.91
C VAL A 225 2.17 -4.39 5.13
N LEU A 226 1.85 -5.14 4.05
CA LEU A 226 1.37 -6.52 4.14
C LEU A 226 2.37 -7.43 4.86
N ASN A 227 3.65 -7.35 4.49
CA ASN A 227 4.72 -8.11 5.15
C ASN A 227 4.85 -7.77 6.64
N ARG A 228 4.73 -6.50 7.01
CA ARG A 228 4.76 -6.09 8.43
C ARG A 228 3.59 -6.66 9.22
N LEU A 229 2.39 -6.74 8.64
CA LEU A 229 1.24 -7.40 9.27
C LEU A 229 1.46 -8.91 9.42
N ASP A 230 2.10 -9.57 8.44
CA ASP A 230 2.45 -10.98 8.52
C ASP A 230 3.49 -11.23 9.64
N VAL A 231 4.53 -10.41 9.73
CA VAL A 231 5.53 -10.47 10.82
C VAL A 231 4.87 -10.33 12.20
N MET A 232 3.88 -9.44 12.33
CA MET A 232 3.12 -9.30 13.58
C MET A 232 2.31 -10.55 13.90
N ALA A 233 1.63 -11.13 12.90
CA ALA A 233 0.84 -12.36 13.09
C ALA A 233 1.74 -13.54 13.47
N GLU A 234 2.85 -13.75 12.77
CA GLU A 234 3.83 -14.79 13.05
C GLU A 234 4.41 -14.68 14.48
N GLY A 235 4.83 -13.48 14.88
CA GLY A 235 5.36 -13.21 16.22
C GLY A 235 4.33 -13.49 17.32
N LEU A 236 3.07 -13.07 17.10
CA LEU A 236 1.95 -13.35 18.00
C LEU A 236 1.74 -14.85 18.16
N VAL A 237 1.59 -15.60 17.05
CA VAL A 237 1.39 -17.05 17.06
C VAL A 237 2.55 -17.77 17.75
N ALA A 238 3.77 -17.44 17.36
CA ALA A 238 4.97 -18.10 17.90
C ALA A 238 5.04 -17.95 19.43
N ARG A 239 4.89 -16.72 19.93
CA ARG A 239 5.05 -16.44 21.36
C ARG A 239 3.89 -16.94 22.22
N VAL A 240 2.65 -16.72 21.79
CA VAL A 240 1.46 -17.20 22.52
C VAL A 240 1.44 -18.72 22.55
N ASN A 241 1.69 -19.39 21.42
CA ASN A 241 1.74 -20.86 21.37
C ASN A 241 2.90 -21.46 22.20
N GLU A 242 4.08 -20.81 22.20
CA GLU A 242 5.19 -21.23 23.04
C GLU A 242 4.78 -21.30 24.52
N LEU A 243 4.17 -20.23 25.02
CA LEU A 243 3.68 -20.17 26.41
C LEU A 243 2.52 -21.15 26.63
N HIS A 244 1.52 -21.12 25.77
CA HIS A 244 0.29 -21.90 25.94
C HIS A 244 0.54 -23.40 25.99
N ARG A 245 1.45 -23.95 25.17
CA ARG A 245 1.85 -25.36 25.23
C ARG A 245 2.53 -25.74 26.53
N GLY A 246 3.15 -24.79 27.23
CA GLY A 246 3.80 -25.01 28.52
C GLY A 246 2.84 -25.15 29.69
N GLY A 247 1.60 -24.70 29.54
CA GLY A 247 0.59 -24.66 30.59
C GLY A 247 -0.39 -25.81 30.59
N TYR A 248 -1.39 -25.69 31.47
CA TYR A 248 -2.46 -26.67 31.67
C TYR A 248 -3.82 -26.01 31.46
N GLY A 249 -4.68 -26.70 30.68
CA GLY A 249 -6.10 -26.39 30.56
C GLY A 249 -6.88 -26.70 31.83
N LEU A 250 -8.13 -26.29 31.91
CA LEU A 250 -8.98 -26.57 33.10
C LEU A 250 -9.29 -28.06 33.24
N ASP A 251 -9.34 -28.78 32.13
CA ASP A 251 -9.51 -30.24 32.08
C ASP A 251 -8.21 -31.02 32.26
N GLY A 252 -7.08 -30.34 32.55
CA GLY A 252 -5.73 -30.93 32.70
C GLY A 252 -5.04 -31.17 31.34
N SER A 253 -5.59 -30.79 30.23
CA SER A 253 -4.94 -30.83 28.90
C SER A 253 -3.64 -30.03 28.89
N ARG A 254 -2.65 -30.48 28.09
CA ARG A 254 -1.34 -29.85 27.98
C ARG A 254 -0.81 -29.99 26.54
N GLY A 255 0.07 -29.07 26.16
CA GLY A 255 0.72 -29.10 24.85
C GLY A 255 -0.18 -28.60 23.69
N THR A 256 -1.34 -28.04 24.00
CA THR A 256 -2.28 -27.49 23.02
C THR A 256 -1.79 -26.13 22.54
N ASN A 257 -1.86 -25.87 21.25
CA ASN A 257 -1.66 -24.52 20.72
C ASN A 257 -2.91 -23.67 21.00
N PHE A 258 -2.74 -22.36 21.09
CA PHE A 258 -3.86 -21.42 21.14
C PHE A 258 -4.27 -20.97 19.74
N PHE A 259 -3.30 -20.64 18.88
CA PHE A 259 -3.49 -20.37 17.45
C PHE A 259 -3.02 -21.58 16.63
N ASP A 260 -3.60 -21.78 15.46
CA ASP A 260 -3.20 -22.81 14.51
C ASP A 260 -1.76 -22.54 14.03
N PRO A 261 -0.81 -23.44 14.24
CA PRO A 261 0.58 -23.24 13.87
C PRO A 261 0.85 -23.28 12.34
N GLU A 262 -0.12 -23.75 11.54
CA GLU A 262 -0.01 -23.80 10.08
C GLU A 262 -0.53 -22.51 9.43
N ASN A 263 -1.33 -21.73 10.15
CA ASN A 263 -1.98 -20.51 9.68
C ASN A 263 -1.43 -19.29 10.45
N VAL A 264 -0.30 -18.76 10.00
CA VAL A 264 0.46 -17.76 10.77
C VAL A 264 0.52 -16.37 10.13
N SER A 265 0.05 -16.21 8.88
CA SER A 265 0.04 -14.90 8.21
C SER A 265 -1.18 -14.07 8.61
N ALA A 266 -1.11 -12.75 8.43
CA ALA A 266 -2.23 -11.84 8.66
C ALA A 266 -3.47 -12.18 7.80
N SER A 267 -3.28 -12.91 6.70
CA SER A 267 -4.36 -13.32 5.79
C SER A 267 -5.06 -14.61 6.22
N ASN A 268 -4.40 -15.51 6.97
CA ASN A 268 -4.91 -16.85 7.28
C ASN A 268 -4.86 -17.23 8.76
N LEU A 269 -4.36 -16.35 9.63
CA LEU A 269 -4.29 -16.58 11.08
C LEU A 269 -5.63 -17.13 11.60
N SER A 270 -5.58 -18.16 12.42
CA SER A 270 -6.76 -18.75 13.01
C SER A 270 -6.51 -19.29 14.43
N ILE A 271 -7.58 -19.41 15.22
CA ILE A 271 -7.54 -20.07 16.51
C ILE A 271 -7.48 -21.59 16.28
N ASP A 272 -6.69 -22.30 17.06
CA ASP A 272 -6.57 -23.76 16.98
C ASP A 272 -7.93 -24.44 17.21
N SER A 273 -8.21 -25.47 16.43
CA SER A 273 -9.47 -26.22 16.49
C SER A 273 -9.77 -26.79 17.87
N ALA A 274 -8.75 -27.22 18.61
CA ALA A 274 -8.90 -27.73 19.97
C ALA A 274 -9.46 -26.65 20.94
N ILE A 275 -9.10 -25.37 20.73
CA ILE A 275 -9.66 -24.25 21.52
C ILE A 275 -11.09 -23.93 21.11
N ILE A 276 -11.40 -24.06 19.82
CA ILE A 276 -12.77 -23.82 19.30
C ILE A 276 -13.72 -24.89 19.82
N GLU A 277 -13.29 -26.16 19.85
CA GLU A 277 -14.10 -27.29 20.27
C GLU A 277 -14.34 -27.33 21.79
N ASN A 278 -13.31 -26.98 22.57
CA ASN A 278 -13.38 -27.03 24.04
C ASN A 278 -12.60 -25.87 24.68
N LEU A 279 -13.33 -24.96 25.33
CA LEU A 279 -12.71 -23.82 26.04
C LEU A 279 -11.84 -24.22 27.24
N ASP A 280 -12.06 -25.41 27.80
CA ASP A 280 -11.26 -25.91 28.90
C ASP A 280 -9.81 -26.20 28.49
N ASN A 281 -9.56 -26.35 27.18
CA ASN A 281 -8.20 -26.43 26.60
C ASN A 281 -7.42 -25.12 26.65
N ILE A 282 -8.06 -23.96 26.91
CA ILE A 282 -7.34 -22.70 27.11
C ILE A 282 -6.51 -22.83 28.39
N ALA A 283 -5.18 -22.83 28.25
CA ALA A 283 -4.28 -23.00 29.38
C ALA A 283 -4.18 -21.71 30.20
N ALA A 284 -4.51 -21.75 31.48
CA ALA A 284 -4.35 -20.64 32.42
C ALA A 284 -3.34 -20.94 33.52
N SER A 285 -3.18 -22.23 33.84
CA SER A 285 -2.31 -22.73 34.94
C SER A 285 -0.91 -23.08 34.44
N SER A 286 0.09 -22.78 35.24
CA SER A 286 1.49 -23.14 35.03
C SER A 286 1.88 -24.45 35.71
N ASP A 287 1.16 -24.87 36.77
CA ASP A 287 1.48 -26.02 37.60
C ASP A 287 0.43 -27.15 37.58
N GLY A 288 -0.70 -26.94 36.91
CA GLY A 288 -1.81 -27.88 36.77
C GLY A 288 -2.89 -27.76 37.84
N ASN A 289 -2.79 -26.82 38.78
CA ASN A 289 -3.87 -26.51 39.70
C ASN A 289 -4.90 -25.60 39.04
N SER A 290 -6.20 -25.89 39.22
CA SER A 290 -7.29 -25.12 38.57
C SER A 290 -7.31 -23.63 38.98
N GLY A 291 -6.90 -23.33 40.21
CA GLY A 291 -6.81 -21.96 40.73
C GLY A 291 -5.50 -21.21 40.38
N ASP A 292 -4.51 -21.90 39.79
CA ASP A 292 -3.28 -21.22 39.34
C ASP A 292 -3.51 -20.42 38.08
N ASN A 293 -2.92 -19.21 38.04
CA ASN A 293 -3.07 -18.24 36.98
C ASN A 293 -1.72 -17.86 36.33
N GLY A 294 -0.66 -18.53 36.68
CA GLY A 294 0.70 -18.14 36.30
C GLY A 294 0.87 -18.02 34.78
N LEU A 295 0.26 -18.94 34.02
CA LEU A 295 0.35 -18.89 32.56
C LEU A 295 -0.50 -17.76 31.95
N ALA A 296 -1.72 -17.57 32.44
CA ALA A 296 -2.56 -16.47 31.93
C ALA A 296 -1.90 -15.10 32.17
N LEU A 297 -1.23 -14.92 33.32
CA LEU A 297 -0.40 -13.72 33.57
C LEU A 297 0.79 -13.63 32.63
N ALA A 298 1.48 -14.73 32.36
CA ALA A 298 2.61 -14.74 31.43
C ALA A 298 2.18 -14.36 30.01
N ILE A 299 1.05 -14.87 29.52
CA ILE A 299 0.53 -14.51 28.20
C ILE A 299 0.09 -13.04 28.18
N SER A 300 -0.61 -12.55 29.21
CA SER A 300 -0.99 -11.13 29.27
C SER A 300 0.23 -10.18 29.28
N ALA A 301 1.35 -10.61 29.86
CA ALA A 301 2.59 -9.85 29.92
C ALA A 301 3.33 -9.75 28.57
N VAL A 302 3.02 -10.60 27.58
CA VAL A 302 3.58 -10.55 26.21
C VAL A 302 3.34 -9.17 25.58
N ARG A 303 2.27 -8.47 25.96
CA ARG A 303 2.03 -7.09 25.55
C ARG A 303 3.26 -6.19 25.71
N ASN A 304 4.04 -6.40 26.77
CA ASN A 304 5.21 -5.58 27.12
C ASN A 304 6.54 -6.24 26.73
N GLU A 305 6.50 -7.44 26.14
CA GLU A 305 7.70 -8.14 25.69
C GLU A 305 8.10 -7.67 24.29
N GLY A 306 9.40 -7.54 24.04
CA GLY A 306 9.94 -7.46 22.70
C GLY A 306 9.87 -8.85 22.07
N ILE A 307 8.96 -9.04 21.12
CA ILE A 307 8.79 -10.32 20.41
C ILE A 307 9.04 -10.18 18.90
N LEU A 308 9.17 -8.96 18.43
CA LEU A 308 9.44 -8.62 17.03
C LEU A 308 10.84 -8.00 16.91
N ASP A 309 11.35 -7.90 15.70
CA ASP A 309 12.66 -7.31 15.39
C ASP A 309 13.76 -7.88 16.31
N GLU A 310 13.99 -9.20 16.20
CA GLU A 310 14.98 -9.95 17.01
C GLU A 310 14.78 -9.80 18.54
N GLY A 311 13.55 -9.54 18.98
CA GLY A 311 13.22 -9.39 20.39
C GLY A 311 13.37 -7.98 20.96
N THR A 312 13.53 -6.98 20.11
CA THR A 312 13.73 -5.59 20.55
C THR A 312 12.45 -4.76 20.56
N GLN A 313 11.43 -5.15 19.76
CA GLN A 313 10.20 -4.40 19.64
C GLN A 313 8.97 -5.14 20.18
N THR A 314 8.10 -4.41 20.88
CA THR A 314 6.76 -4.88 21.23
C THR A 314 5.84 -4.81 20.01
N MET A 315 4.73 -5.57 20.04
CA MET A 315 3.72 -5.51 18.97
C MET A 315 3.15 -4.09 18.76
N ASP A 316 2.80 -3.40 19.85
CA ASP A 316 2.30 -2.03 19.80
C ASP A 316 3.37 -1.06 19.24
N GLY A 317 4.64 -1.24 19.62
CA GLY A 317 5.76 -0.45 19.12
C GLY A 317 5.96 -0.61 17.62
N PHE A 318 5.98 -1.84 17.14
CA PHE A 318 6.14 -2.19 15.72
C PHE A 318 4.98 -1.65 14.86
N TYR A 319 3.74 -1.80 15.36
CA TYR A 319 2.56 -1.25 14.68
C TYR A 319 2.61 0.28 14.58
N ASN A 320 2.96 0.95 15.66
CA ASN A 320 3.07 2.42 15.68
C ASN A 320 4.19 2.92 14.76
N GLU A 321 5.31 2.20 14.66
CA GLU A 321 6.38 2.51 13.71
C GLU A 321 5.90 2.36 12.27
N MET A 322 5.19 1.27 11.94
CA MET A 322 4.59 1.06 10.62
C MET A 322 3.66 2.22 10.23
N LEU A 323 2.77 2.64 11.14
CA LEU A 323 1.88 3.79 10.90
C LEU A 323 2.67 5.09 10.74
N GLY A 324 3.71 5.28 11.55
CA GLY A 324 4.59 6.46 11.48
C GLY A 324 5.29 6.57 10.12
N ASP A 325 5.75 5.46 9.56
CA ASP A 325 6.38 5.39 8.24
C ASP A 325 5.39 5.77 7.13
N ILE A 326 4.17 5.20 7.15
CA ILE A 326 3.12 5.52 6.17
C ILE A 326 2.81 7.02 6.23
N GLY A 327 2.57 7.57 7.42
CA GLY A 327 2.27 9.00 7.60
C GLY A 327 3.43 9.92 7.24
N SER A 328 4.68 9.49 7.40
CA SER A 328 5.85 10.26 6.98
C SER A 328 5.94 10.32 5.45
N ARG A 329 5.78 9.17 4.76
CA ARG A 329 5.77 9.09 3.29
C ARG A 329 4.62 9.91 2.68
N SER A 330 3.43 9.88 3.30
CA SER A 330 2.26 10.65 2.85
C SER A 330 2.51 12.16 2.96
N ARG A 331 3.02 12.64 4.09
CA ARG A 331 3.38 14.06 4.26
C ARG A 331 4.49 14.51 3.31
N GLU A 332 5.48 13.65 3.06
CA GLU A 332 6.51 13.94 2.07
C GLU A 332 5.90 14.09 0.68
N ALA A 333 5.04 13.14 0.27
CA ALA A 333 4.37 13.18 -1.03
C ALA A 333 3.52 14.44 -1.19
N GLN A 334 2.72 14.79 -0.17
CA GLN A 334 1.92 16.02 -0.17
C GLN A 334 2.79 17.27 -0.29
N THR A 335 3.83 17.40 0.54
CA THR A 335 4.74 18.56 0.50
C THR A 335 5.40 18.71 -0.86
N MET A 336 5.84 17.60 -1.45
CA MET A 336 6.49 17.59 -2.75
C MET A 336 5.51 17.89 -3.88
N ALA A 337 4.27 17.38 -3.82
CA ALA A 337 3.21 17.71 -4.77
C ALA A 337 2.89 19.21 -4.75
N ASP A 338 2.70 19.80 -3.55
CA ASP A 338 2.41 21.21 -3.39
C ASP A 338 3.54 22.11 -3.90
N ASN A 339 4.78 21.80 -3.57
CA ASN A 339 5.94 22.54 -4.07
C ASN A 339 6.04 22.49 -5.60
N ASN A 340 5.83 21.31 -6.20
CA ASN A 340 5.90 21.15 -7.64
C ASN A 340 4.70 21.80 -8.37
N ARG A 341 3.51 21.84 -7.76
CA ARG A 341 2.36 22.64 -8.28
C ARG A 341 2.71 24.12 -8.37
N LEU A 342 3.32 24.68 -7.31
CA LEU A 342 3.74 26.09 -7.30
C LEU A 342 4.77 26.37 -8.39
N PHE A 343 5.77 25.49 -8.58
CA PHE A 343 6.73 25.63 -9.67
C PHE A 343 6.09 25.52 -11.06
N ALA A 344 5.19 24.57 -11.26
CA ALA A 344 4.48 24.43 -12.52
C ALA A 344 3.66 25.69 -12.85
N GLN A 345 2.96 26.27 -11.87
CA GLN A 345 2.24 27.54 -12.02
C GLN A 345 3.16 28.71 -12.37
N GLN A 346 4.32 28.81 -11.74
CA GLN A 346 5.29 29.86 -12.06
C GLN A 346 5.82 29.77 -13.50
N ILE A 347 6.10 28.55 -13.97
CA ILE A 347 6.55 28.29 -15.34
C ILE A 347 5.44 28.67 -16.32
N GLU A 348 4.19 28.28 -16.05
CA GLU A 348 3.05 28.59 -16.90
C GLU A 348 2.79 30.11 -16.98
N ASN A 349 2.78 30.80 -15.85
CA ASN A 349 2.68 32.26 -15.80
C ASN A 349 3.80 32.96 -16.62
N ARG A 350 5.01 32.40 -16.58
CA ARG A 350 6.14 32.93 -17.35
C ARG A 350 5.96 32.67 -18.86
N ARG A 351 5.48 31.47 -19.26
CA ARG A 351 5.12 31.15 -20.66
C ARG A 351 4.07 32.14 -21.19
N GLN A 352 2.98 32.36 -20.45
CA GLN A 352 1.92 33.29 -20.83
C GLN A 352 2.41 34.74 -20.91
N SER A 353 3.32 35.16 -20.04
CA SER A 353 3.88 36.52 -20.10
C SER A 353 4.78 36.77 -21.33
N VAL A 354 5.42 35.71 -21.85
CA VAL A 354 6.26 35.78 -23.06
C VAL A 354 5.42 35.68 -24.33
N GLN A 355 4.41 34.83 -24.36
CA GLN A 355 3.51 34.63 -25.50
C GLN A 355 2.46 35.72 -25.62
N GLY A 356 2.03 36.34 -24.52
CA GLY A 356 1.02 37.41 -24.49
C GLY A 356 1.52 38.83 -24.93
N VAL A 357 2.79 38.94 -25.31
CA VAL A 357 3.42 40.21 -25.76
C VAL A 357 3.62 40.25 -27.30
N SER A 358 3.05 39.29 -28.03
CA SER A 358 3.14 39.21 -29.52
C SER A 358 1.92 39.76 -30.19
#